data_021b5144a768859eeb7f5f904008bc30
#
_entry.id   021b5144a768859eeb7f5f904008bc30
#
_cell.length_a   1.000
_cell.length_b   1.000
_cell.length_c   1.000
_cell.angle_alpha   90.00
_cell.angle_beta   90.00
_cell.angle_gamma   90.00
#
_symmetry.space_group_name_H-M   'P 1'
#
loop_
_entity.id
_entity.type
_entity.pdbx_description
1 polymer ?
#
loop_
_entity_poly.entity_id
_entity_poly.type
_entity_poly.pdbx_seq_one_letter_code
_entity_poly.pdbx_strand_id
1 'polypeptide(L)'
;MKKIDVLKIYIFLSLIYLSYNLKNFKNLNQNLKKESITKLTINNPKTDNSLLTMKIKDTDTQYNIGIVNGNNFTISSKDQEIIKTKCDNQTIFNSPYITLNSISTKGDIKYNSVSQWKMIYYDSFRYNDTSLGWNYERVSQCNYHFILGGVCQTSYDKLIKTYENIPKHNEIKIEAQYHFIGKWEQNTGYLQVNLNGEDQYVWTGRCKSLDEENYIYDQGMCGYKICKIGEIIKVSLKHNEDKLKLTFGSTLTEDDACVQSYGISEVKIFIR
;
A
#
# COMPACT_ATOMS: atom_id res chain seq x y z
N MET A 1 -1.12 2.76 35.99
CA MET A 1 -0.27 1.57 35.76
C MET A 1 0.06 1.29 34.27
N LYS A 2 0.07 2.28 33.36
CA LYS A 2 0.38 2.09 31.92
C LYS A 2 1.65 2.81 31.42
N LYS A 3 2.35 3.55 32.27
CA LYS A 3 3.55 4.32 31.86
C LYS A 3 4.83 3.47 31.70
N ILE A 4 4.87 2.26 32.28
CA ILE A 4 6.09 1.43 32.30
C ILE A 4 6.29 0.67 30.99
N ASP A 5 5.23 0.33 30.24
CA ASP A 5 5.33 -0.48 29.03
C ASP A 5 5.84 0.31 27.81
N VAL A 6 5.53 1.59 27.74
CA VAL A 6 5.99 2.45 26.64
C VAL A 6 7.50 2.69 26.75
N LEU A 7 8.02 2.90 27.96
CA LEU A 7 9.46 3.10 28.19
C LEU A 7 10.28 1.85 27.84
N LYS A 8 9.77 0.65 28.13
CA LYS A 8 10.42 -0.63 27.77
C LYS A 8 10.54 -0.82 26.26
N ILE A 9 9.50 -0.45 25.50
CA ILE A 9 9.50 -0.54 24.05
C ILE A 9 10.52 0.44 23.43
N TYR A 10 10.62 1.67 23.95
CA TYR A 10 11.56 2.66 23.47
C TYR A 10 13.02 2.29 23.75
N ILE A 11 13.33 1.75 24.95
CA ILE A 11 14.66 1.25 25.28
C ILE A 11 15.02 0.06 24.39
N PHE A 12 14.07 -0.83 24.10
CA PHE A 12 14.27 -2.00 23.23
C PHE A 12 14.53 -1.59 21.78
N LEU A 13 13.81 -0.60 21.24
CA LEU A 13 14.02 -0.07 19.88
C LEU A 13 15.35 0.68 19.75
N SER A 14 15.74 1.45 20.78
CA SER A 14 17.05 2.13 20.79
C SER A 14 18.20 1.15 20.88
N LEU A 15 18.05 0.04 21.60
CA LEU A 15 19.04 -1.04 21.69
C LEU A 15 19.14 -1.83 20.39
N ILE A 16 18.03 -2.06 19.67
CA ILE A 16 18.04 -2.70 18.35
C ILE A 16 18.76 -1.82 17.32
N TYR A 17 18.51 -0.52 17.31
CA TYR A 17 19.19 0.43 16.41
C TYR A 17 20.69 0.52 16.71
N LEU A 18 21.06 0.56 18.00
CA LEU A 18 22.47 0.47 18.44
C LEU A 18 23.12 -0.87 18.03
N SER A 19 22.40 -1.99 18.16
CA SER A 19 22.92 -3.30 17.77
C SER A 19 23.11 -3.46 16.26
N TYR A 20 22.26 -2.83 15.45
CA TYR A 20 22.36 -2.84 13.98
C TYR A 20 23.57 -2.02 13.50
N ASN A 21 23.77 -0.84 14.06
CA ASN A 21 24.96 -0.04 13.74
C ASN A 21 26.25 -0.68 14.26
N LEU A 22 26.23 -1.36 15.41
CA LEU A 22 27.36 -2.13 15.93
C LEU A 22 27.72 -3.35 15.07
N LYS A 23 26.77 -3.96 14.36
CA LYS A 23 27.06 -5.05 13.40
C LYS A 23 27.88 -4.57 12.19
N ASN A 24 27.65 -3.37 11.72
CA ASN A 24 28.46 -2.76 10.64
C ASN A 24 29.86 -2.32 11.11
N PHE A 25 30.07 -2.18 12.42
CA PHE A 25 31.37 -1.90 13.04
C PHE A 25 32.22 -3.17 13.31
N LYS A 26 31.72 -4.37 13.05
CA LYS A 26 32.46 -5.64 13.31
C LYS A 26 33.78 -5.77 12.53
N ASN A 27 33.99 -5.00 11.48
CA ASN A 27 35.25 -5.03 10.72
C ASN A 27 36.36 -4.11 11.30
N LEU A 28 36.09 -3.38 12.39
CA LEU A 28 37.04 -2.48 13.04
C LEU A 28 37.51 -2.94 14.43
N ASN A 29 36.99 -4.09 14.94
CA ASN A 29 37.19 -4.46 16.35
C ASN A 29 37.85 -5.82 16.52
N GLN A 30 39.19 -5.88 16.37
CA GLN A 30 39.95 -7.00 16.93
C GLN A 30 40.48 -6.75 18.37
N ASN A 31 40.25 -5.60 18.99
CA ASN A 31 40.87 -5.29 20.30
C ASN A 31 39.99 -4.57 21.32
N LEU A 32 38.68 -4.63 21.28
CA LEU A 32 37.85 -4.08 22.36
C LEU A 32 37.46 -5.21 23.36
N LYS A 33 38.00 -5.13 24.57
CA LYS A 33 37.55 -5.87 25.75
C LYS A 33 36.04 -5.57 25.93
N LYS A 34 35.25 -6.65 26.00
CA LYS A 34 33.81 -6.61 26.25
C LYS A 34 33.55 -6.17 27.69
N GLU A 35 33.39 -4.88 27.94
CA GLU A 35 32.91 -4.37 29.22
C GLU A 35 31.39 -4.48 29.25
N SER A 36 30.87 -5.30 30.16
CA SER A 36 29.45 -5.41 30.38
C SER A 36 29.00 -4.31 31.35
N ILE A 37 28.13 -3.40 30.88
CA ILE A 37 27.47 -2.44 31.75
C ILE A 37 26.39 -3.16 32.54
N THR A 38 26.64 -3.41 33.83
CA THR A 38 25.69 -4.11 34.71
C THR A 38 24.65 -3.18 35.33
N LYS A 39 24.88 -1.87 35.34
CA LYS A 39 23.95 -0.87 35.88
C LYS A 39 24.15 0.47 35.20
N LEU A 40 23.09 1.02 34.63
CA LEU A 40 23.02 2.40 34.15
C LEU A 40 22.16 3.21 35.12
N THR A 41 22.74 4.20 35.81
CA THR A 41 21.96 5.13 36.63
C THR A 41 21.96 6.48 35.97
N ILE A 42 20.79 6.99 35.60
CA ILE A 42 20.61 8.34 35.11
C ILE A 42 20.27 9.21 36.32
N ASN A 43 21.22 9.97 36.82
CA ASN A 43 20.96 10.95 37.86
C ASN A 43 20.31 12.17 37.22
N ASN A 44 19.15 12.58 37.73
CA ASN A 44 18.49 13.82 37.36
C ASN A 44 19.08 14.95 38.21
N PRO A 45 20.08 15.72 37.75
CA PRO A 45 20.38 16.96 38.39
C PRO A 45 19.14 17.85 38.24
N LYS A 46 18.91 18.78 39.15
CA LYS A 46 17.72 19.67 39.22
C LYS A 46 17.52 20.58 37.98
N THR A 47 17.95 20.16 36.83
CA THR A 47 17.80 20.83 35.53
C THR A 47 16.79 20.01 34.69
N ASP A 48 15.99 20.68 33.90
CA ASP A 48 14.92 20.08 33.05
C ASP A 48 15.44 19.09 31.98
N ASN A 49 16.73 18.80 31.99
CA ASN A 49 17.39 17.96 31.00
C ASN A 49 18.12 16.79 31.67
N SER A 50 17.71 15.55 31.31
CA SER A 50 18.39 14.32 31.71
C SER A 50 18.99 13.67 30.49
N LEU A 51 20.33 13.77 30.32
CA LEU A 51 21.04 13.29 29.15
C LEU A 51 22.04 12.19 29.51
N LEU A 52 22.00 11.10 28.76
CA LEU A 52 23.09 10.13 28.67
C LEU A 52 23.96 10.51 27.47
N THR A 53 25.20 10.84 27.73
CA THR A 53 26.16 11.17 26.68
C THR A 53 27.05 9.98 26.39
N MET A 54 27.12 9.60 25.11
CA MET A 54 28.05 8.59 24.60
C MET A 54 29.03 9.25 23.64
N LYS A 55 30.34 9.12 23.92
CA LYS A 55 31.40 9.57 23.02
C LYS A 55 32.05 8.38 22.34
N ILE A 56 32.28 8.47 21.05
CA ILE A 56 33.11 7.50 20.33
C ILE A 56 34.57 7.87 20.59
N LYS A 57 35.34 6.92 21.14
CA LYS A 57 36.76 7.11 21.40
C LYS A 57 37.48 7.53 20.12
N ASP A 58 38.40 8.50 20.28
CA ASP A 58 39.25 9.03 19.18
C ASP A 58 38.46 9.73 18.05
N THR A 59 37.25 10.18 18.31
CA THR A 59 36.44 11.00 17.39
C THR A 59 35.76 12.14 18.14
N ASP A 60 35.38 13.20 17.41
CA ASP A 60 34.55 14.29 17.96
C ASP A 60 33.03 13.93 17.92
N THR A 61 32.73 12.67 17.65
CA THR A 61 31.33 12.25 17.54
C THR A 61 30.77 11.94 18.93
N GLN A 62 29.72 12.67 19.29
CA GLN A 62 28.99 12.52 20.53
C GLN A 62 27.52 12.32 20.23
N TYR A 63 26.90 11.36 20.92
CA TYR A 63 25.46 11.15 20.93
C TYR A 63 24.90 11.43 22.30
N ASN A 64 23.78 12.13 22.35
CA ASN A 64 23.06 12.42 23.58
C ASN A 64 21.67 11.75 23.50
N ILE A 65 21.29 11.04 24.54
CA ILE A 65 20.00 10.38 24.66
C ILE A 65 19.39 10.81 25.99
N GLY A 66 18.17 11.34 25.96
CA GLY A 66 17.52 11.71 27.22
C GLY A 66 16.27 12.56 27.06
N ILE A 67 15.87 13.18 28.15
CA ILE A 67 14.71 14.07 28.22
C ILE A 67 15.22 15.51 28.20
N VAL A 68 14.65 16.31 27.30
CA VAL A 68 14.96 17.73 27.12
C VAL A 68 13.71 18.54 27.37
N ASN A 69 13.85 19.69 28.06
CA ASN A 69 12.73 20.56 28.43
C ASN A 69 11.63 19.82 29.20
N GLY A 70 12.03 18.90 30.09
CA GLY A 70 11.14 18.19 30.99
C GLY A 70 10.20 17.12 30.37
N ASN A 71 9.92 17.20 29.06
CA ASN A 71 8.86 16.42 28.45
C ASN A 71 9.20 15.74 27.11
N ASN A 72 10.29 16.13 26.45
CA ASN A 72 10.64 15.57 25.14
C ASN A 72 11.76 14.55 25.27
N PHE A 73 11.55 13.32 24.84
CA PHE A 73 12.63 12.36 24.66
C PHE A 73 13.35 12.66 23.35
N THR A 74 14.69 12.77 23.41
CA THR A 74 15.51 13.09 22.24
C THR A 74 16.69 12.15 22.10
N ILE A 75 17.11 11.92 20.87
CA ILE A 75 18.40 11.38 20.48
C ILE A 75 19.03 12.43 19.57
N SER A 76 20.20 12.95 19.93
CA SER A 76 20.89 13.97 19.17
C SER A 76 22.36 13.62 18.94
N SER A 77 22.95 14.19 17.91
CA SER A 77 24.40 14.15 17.64
C SER A 77 24.85 15.53 17.20
N LYS A 78 25.95 16.02 17.79
CA LYS A 78 26.50 17.34 17.49
C LYS A 78 25.44 18.45 17.49
N ASP A 79 24.62 18.48 18.54
CA ASP A 79 23.52 19.44 18.70
C ASP A 79 22.37 19.36 17.67
N GLN A 80 22.41 18.36 16.80
CA GLN A 80 21.28 18.04 15.88
C GLN A 80 20.40 16.98 16.49
N GLU A 81 19.12 17.28 16.66
CA GLU A 81 18.14 16.29 17.06
C GLU A 81 17.92 15.30 15.90
N ILE A 82 18.20 14.00 16.13
CA ILE A 82 17.96 12.92 15.17
C ILE A 82 16.55 12.36 15.33
N ILE A 83 16.18 12.12 16.59
CA ILE A 83 14.85 11.60 16.96
C ILE A 83 14.34 12.44 18.11
N LYS A 84 13.08 12.86 18.03
CA LYS A 84 12.38 13.59 19.08
C LYS A 84 10.99 13.03 19.27
N THR A 85 10.66 12.59 20.47
CA THR A 85 9.30 12.22 20.86
C THR A 85 8.74 13.29 21.80
N LYS A 86 7.65 13.91 21.40
CA LYS A 86 6.94 14.90 22.19
C LYS A 86 5.93 14.26 23.12
N CYS A 87 5.53 14.98 24.16
CA CYS A 87 4.51 14.51 25.10
C CYS A 87 3.11 14.31 24.49
N ASP A 88 2.84 14.85 23.31
CA ASP A 88 1.62 14.67 22.53
C ASP A 88 1.63 13.38 21.68
N ASN A 89 2.56 12.45 21.95
CA ASN A 89 2.76 11.18 21.23
C ASN A 89 3.28 11.35 19.78
N GLN A 90 3.78 12.53 19.41
CA GLN A 90 4.46 12.70 18.12
C GLN A 90 5.92 12.25 18.22
N THR A 91 6.38 11.46 17.25
CA THR A 91 7.80 11.15 17.09
C THR A 91 8.28 11.73 15.77
N ILE A 92 9.31 12.57 15.83
CA ILE A 92 9.90 13.25 14.69
C ILE A 92 11.27 12.63 14.42
N PHE A 93 11.54 12.27 13.17
CA PHE A 93 12.84 11.81 12.69
C PHE A 93 13.42 12.90 11.81
N ASN A 94 14.50 13.53 12.26
CA ASN A 94 15.22 14.58 11.52
C ASN A 94 16.41 14.00 10.73
N SER A 95 16.25 12.80 10.21
CA SER A 95 17.25 12.17 9.35
C SER A 95 16.85 12.31 7.87
N PRO A 96 17.79 12.62 6.97
CA PRO A 96 17.50 12.68 5.53
C PRO A 96 17.10 11.33 4.95
N TYR A 97 17.46 10.22 5.61
CA TYR A 97 17.14 8.86 5.19
C TYR A 97 16.70 8.02 6.38
N ILE A 98 15.55 7.35 6.23
CA ILE A 98 15.05 6.34 7.16
C ILE A 98 14.83 5.07 6.35
N THR A 99 15.56 4.00 6.71
CA THR A 99 15.38 2.68 6.08
C THR A 99 14.64 1.78 7.06
N LEU A 100 13.50 1.27 6.65
CA LEU A 100 12.65 0.37 7.43
C LEU A 100 12.46 -0.93 6.63
N ASN A 101 12.63 -2.08 7.27
CA ASN A 101 12.28 -3.37 6.65
C ASN A 101 10.77 -3.54 6.51
N SER A 102 10.02 -3.04 7.49
CA SER A 102 8.56 -3.01 7.47
C SER A 102 8.07 -1.89 8.37
N ILE A 103 6.86 -1.40 8.07
CA ILE A 103 6.14 -0.46 8.92
C ILE A 103 4.73 -1.01 9.15
N SER A 104 4.28 -1.02 10.41
CA SER A 104 2.91 -1.33 10.78
C SER A 104 2.33 -0.13 11.52
N THR A 105 1.20 0.38 11.07
CA THR A 105 0.54 1.54 11.66
C THR A 105 -0.91 1.21 12.01
N LYS A 106 -1.42 1.78 13.12
CA LYS A 106 -2.84 1.74 13.46
C LYS A 106 -3.62 2.92 12.88
N GLY A 107 -2.94 3.92 12.37
CA GLY A 107 -3.50 5.13 11.80
C GLY A 107 -2.96 5.42 10.40
N ASP A 108 -3.30 6.60 9.89
CA ASP A 108 -2.88 7.03 8.57
C ASP A 108 -1.39 7.34 8.53
N ILE A 109 -0.78 6.98 7.40
CA ILE A 109 0.56 7.45 7.05
C ILE A 109 0.40 8.77 6.30
N LYS A 110 1.13 9.81 6.71
CA LYS A 110 1.16 11.12 6.03
C LYS A 110 2.54 11.42 5.51
N TYR A 111 2.61 11.95 4.30
CA TYR A 111 3.81 12.53 3.71
C TYR A 111 3.52 14.01 3.39
N ASN A 112 4.33 14.93 3.93
CA ASN A 112 4.09 16.38 3.85
C ASN A 112 2.64 16.78 4.23
N SER A 113 2.15 16.23 5.34
CA SER A 113 0.79 16.41 5.85
C SER A 113 -0.33 15.84 4.98
N VAL A 114 -0.02 15.20 3.86
CA VAL A 114 -0.99 14.54 2.98
C VAL A 114 -1.11 13.07 3.36
N SER A 115 -2.33 12.62 3.67
CA SER A 115 -2.62 11.20 3.94
C SER A 115 -2.29 10.36 2.71
N GLN A 116 -1.57 9.26 2.94
CA GLN A 116 -1.21 8.33 1.87
C GLN A 116 -2.33 7.33 1.63
N TRP A 117 -2.38 6.80 0.40
CA TRP A 117 -3.36 5.79 0.04
C TRP A 117 -3.13 4.50 0.82
N LYS A 118 -4.19 4.00 1.46
CA LYS A 118 -4.22 2.73 2.16
C LYS A 118 -5.07 1.74 1.37
N MET A 119 -4.49 0.64 0.93
CA MET A 119 -5.24 -0.43 0.28
C MET A 119 -6.08 -1.16 1.33
N ILE A 120 -7.38 -1.34 1.05
CA ILE A 120 -8.34 -1.99 1.94
C ILE A 120 -8.94 -3.27 1.36
N TYR A 121 -9.05 -3.35 0.02
CA TYR A 121 -9.51 -4.55 -0.67
C TYR A 121 -8.63 -4.86 -1.88
N TYR A 122 -8.45 -6.16 -2.14
CA TYR A 122 -7.74 -6.66 -3.29
C TYR A 122 -8.35 -7.98 -3.77
N ASP A 123 -8.98 -7.97 -4.93
CA ASP A 123 -9.51 -9.15 -5.62
C ASP A 123 -8.56 -9.53 -6.75
N SER A 124 -7.72 -10.54 -6.52
CA SER A 124 -6.74 -11.03 -7.52
C SER A 124 -7.30 -12.08 -8.45
N PHE A 125 -8.43 -12.70 -8.08
CA PHE A 125 -9.07 -13.85 -8.73
C PHE A 125 -8.20 -15.11 -8.87
N ARG A 126 -7.02 -15.14 -8.23
CA ARG A 126 -6.10 -16.29 -8.26
C ARG A 126 -6.58 -17.48 -7.45
N TYR A 127 -7.43 -17.24 -6.47
CA TYR A 127 -7.97 -18.24 -5.56
C TYR A 127 -9.49 -18.19 -5.61
N ASN A 128 -10.15 -19.29 -5.36
CA ASN A 128 -11.61 -19.40 -5.43
C ASN A 128 -12.36 -18.43 -4.49
N ASP A 129 -11.71 -17.95 -3.45
CA ASP A 129 -12.28 -17.01 -2.48
C ASP A 129 -12.24 -15.55 -2.95
N THR A 130 -11.44 -15.22 -3.96
CA THR A 130 -11.29 -13.83 -4.45
C THR A 130 -12.42 -13.38 -5.38
N SER A 131 -13.25 -14.30 -5.87
CA SER A 131 -14.51 -13.99 -6.58
C SER A 131 -15.71 -13.79 -5.65
N LEU A 132 -15.56 -14.07 -4.35
CA LEU A 132 -16.64 -13.93 -3.39
C LEU A 132 -17.21 -12.50 -3.35
N GLY A 133 -18.53 -12.43 -3.34
CA GLY A 133 -19.29 -11.19 -3.34
C GLY A 133 -19.46 -10.53 -4.70
N TRP A 134 -18.84 -11.06 -5.76
CA TRP A 134 -19.22 -10.72 -7.13
C TRP A 134 -20.49 -11.46 -7.52
N ASN A 135 -21.32 -10.85 -8.36
CA ASN A 135 -22.51 -11.51 -8.94
C ASN A 135 -22.15 -12.58 -9.97
N TYR A 136 -20.88 -12.74 -10.29
CA TYR A 136 -20.33 -13.68 -11.25
C TYR A 136 -19.11 -14.39 -10.62
N GLU A 137 -19.07 -15.72 -10.74
CA GLU A 137 -18.06 -16.50 -10.01
C GLU A 137 -17.04 -17.20 -10.93
N ARG A 138 -17.30 -17.23 -12.24
CA ARG A 138 -16.42 -17.94 -13.16
C ARG A 138 -15.19 -17.11 -13.45
N VAL A 139 -14.03 -17.74 -13.26
CA VAL A 139 -12.72 -17.17 -13.53
C VAL A 139 -12.08 -17.93 -14.67
N SER A 140 -11.61 -17.22 -15.69
CA SER A 140 -10.77 -17.77 -16.74
C SER A 140 -9.30 -17.42 -16.46
N GLN A 141 -8.41 -18.29 -16.93
CA GLN A 141 -6.97 -18.01 -16.88
C GLN A 141 -6.47 -17.71 -18.29
N CYS A 142 -5.81 -16.60 -18.44
CA CYS A 142 -5.20 -16.18 -19.68
C CYS A 142 -3.75 -15.82 -19.44
N ASN A 143 -2.82 -16.70 -19.82
CA ASN A 143 -1.42 -16.61 -19.48
C ASN A 143 -1.23 -16.48 -17.96
N TYR A 144 -0.70 -15.35 -17.49
CA TYR A 144 -0.49 -15.07 -16.05
C TYR A 144 -1.66 -14.33 -15.39
N HIS A 145 -2.71 -13.98 -16.18
CA HIS A 145 -3.87 -13.26 -15.66
C HIS A 145 -4.99 -14.22 -15.28
N PHE A 146 -5.50 -14.07 -14.07
CA PHE A 146 -6.73 -14.67 -13.60
C PHE A 146 -7.82 -13.62 -13.76
N ILE A 147 -8.80 -13.91 -14.59
CA ILE A 147 -9.79 -12.96 -15.12
C ILE A 147 -11.16 -13.38 -14.66
N LEU A 148 -11.86 -12.56 -13.89
CA LEU A 148 -13.27 -12.74 -13.60
C LEU A 148 -14.04 -12.51 -14.89
N GLY A 149 -14.84 -13.49 -15.33
CA GLY A 149 -15.36 -13.53 -16.69
C GLY A 149 -14.30 -13.96 -17.69
N GLY A 150 -14.14 -13.22 -18.78
CA GLY A 150 -13.14 -13.47 -19.82
C GLY A 150 -13.64 -14.32 -20.97
N VAL A 151 -12.76 -15.10 -21.55
CA VAL A 151 -13.01 -15.87 -22.78
C VAL A 151 -14.24 -16.75 -22.69
N CYS A 152 -15.20 -16.59 -23.62
CA CYS A 152 -16.45 -17.34 -23.68
C CYS A 152 -17.31 -17.27 -22.40
N GLN A 153 -17.11 -16.25 -21.57
CA GLN A 153 -17.76 -16.14 -20.27
C GLN A 153 -18.71 -14.95 -20.18
N THR A 154 -18.22 -13.75 -20.45
CA THR A 154 -18.98 -12.50 -20.28
C THR A 154 -18.88 -11.65 -21.55
N SER A 155 -20.02 -11.20 -22.06
CA SER A 155 -20.14 -10.29 -23.20
C SER A 155 -20.89 -9.03 -22.78
N TYR A 156 -22.21 -9.07 -22.72
CA TYR A 156 -23.08 -7.97 -22.26
C TYR A 156 -23.40 -8.05 -20.76
N ASP A 157 -23.04 -9.14 -20.09
CA ASP A 157 -23.25 -9.30 -18.65
C ASP A 157 -22.47 -8.22 -17.87
N LYS A 158 -23.03 -7.84 -16.73
CA LYS A 158 -22.36 -6.92 -15.81
C LYS A 158 -21.69 -7.67 -14.67
N LEU A 159 -20.45 -7.34 -14.37
CA LEU A 159 -19.72 -7.82 -13.20
C LEU A 159 -19.89 -6.80 -12.07
N ILE A 160 -20.60 -7.19 -11.02
CA ILE A 160 -21.05 -6.29 -9.96
C ILE A 160 -20.56 -6.80 -8.61
N LYS A 161 -20.00 -5.91 -7.81
CA LYS A 161 -19.68 -6.17 -6.41
C LYS A 161 -19.94 -4.93 -5.54
N THR A 162 -20.49 -5.19 -4.35
CA THR A 162 -20.59 -4.17 -3.30
C THR A 162 -19.60 -4.49 -2.20
N TYR A 163 -18.67 -3.58 -1.93
CA TYR A 163 -17.78 -3.61 -0.78
C TYR A 163 -18.48 -2.92 0.38
N GLU A 164 -18.44 -3.51 1.56
CA GLU A 164 -19.11 -3.01 2.76
C GLU A 164 -18.09 -2.76 3.87
N ASN A 165 -18.50 -2.01 4.90
CA ASN A 165 -17.67 -1.69 6.06
C ASN A 165 -16.35 -0.99 5.70
N ILE A 166 -16.41 -0.08 4.73
CA ILE A 166 -15.26 0.74 4.35
C ILE A 166 -14.95 1.71 5.50
N PRO A 167 -13.72 1.73 6.02
CA PRO A 167 -13.33 2.65 7.08
C PRO A 167 -13.55 4.12 6.69
N LYS A 168 -13.74 5.00 7.68
CA LYS A 168 -13.90 6.43 7.45
C LYS A 168 -12.77 7.00 6.58
N HIS A 169 -13.14 7.72 5.53
CA HIS A 169 -12.24 8.30 4.54
C HIS A 169 -12.90 9.51 3.86
N ASN A 170 -12.19 10.21 2.98
CA ASN A 170 -12.70 11.32 2.19
C ASN A 170 -12.54 11.08 0.68
N GLU A 171 -11.65 10.19 0.31
CA GLU A 171 -11.37 9.86 -1.08
C GLU A 171 -11.15 8.35 -1.24
N ILE A 172 -11.57 7.84 -2.38
CA ILE A 172 -11.34 6.47 -2.80
C ILE A 172 -10.57 6.43 -4.11
N LYS A 173 -9.69 5.43 -4.24
CA LYS A 173 -9.01 5.14 -5.49
C LYS A 173 -9.28 3.69 -5.86
N ILE A 174 -9.66 3.48 -7.12
CA ILE A 174 -9.92 2.18 -7.71
C ILE A 174 -8.84 1.93 -8.76
N GLU A 175 -8.15 0.81 -8.64
CA GLU A 175 -7.24 0.30 -9.65
C GLU A 175 -7.73 -1.08 -10.08
N ALA A 176 -7.78 -1.34 -11.39
CA ALA A 176 -8.18 -2.63 -11.94
C ALA A 176 -7.55 -2.82 -13.31
N GLN A 177 -7.62 -4.04 -13.84
CA GLN A 177 -7.29 -4.32 -15.23
C GLN A 177 -8.55 -4.76 -15.97
N TYR A 178 -8.80 -4.18 -17.14
CA TYR A 178 -9.88 -4.56 -18.03
C TYR A 178 -9.31 -5.28 -19.26
N HIS A 179 -9.92 -6.38 -19.63
CA HIS A 179 -9.47 -7.24 -20.73
C HIS A 179 -10.49 -7.23 -21.86
N PHE A 180 -10.05 -6.80 -23.03
CA PHE A 180 -10.84 -6.79 -24.28
C PHE A 180 -10.49 -8.03 -25.09
N ILE A 181 -11.41 -8.95 -25.24
CA ILE A 181 -11.19 -10.26 -25.85
C ILE A 181 -12.08 -10.41 -27.09
N GLY A 182 -11.50 -10.83 -28.19
CA GLY A 182 -12.20 -10.93 -29.48
C GLY A 182 -12.27 -9.61 -30.23
N LYS A 183 -13.22 -9.49 -31.14
CA LYS A 183 -13.35 -8.37 -32.08
C LYS A 183 -14.28 -7.30 -31.52
N TRP A 184 -13.71 -6.24 -30.96
CA TRP A 184 -14.48 -5.21 -30.25
C TRP A 184 -15.05 -4.08 -31.12
N GLU A 185 -14.52 -3.86 -32.32
CA GLU A 185 -14.95 -2.80 -33.24
C GLU A 185 -15.10 -1.43 -32.55
N GLN A 186 -16.33 -0.90 -32.48
CA GLN A 186 -16.62 0.39 -31.84
C GLN A 186 -17.16 0.24 -30.40
N ASN A 187 -17.22 -0.97 -29.89
CA ASN A 187 -17.74 -1.24 -28.56
C ASN A 187 -16.84 -0.66 -27.46
N THR A 188 -17.46 -0.37 -26.33
CA THR A 188 -16.82 0.30 -25.19
C THR A 188 -16.95 -0.58 -23.94
N GLY A 189 -15.82 -0.79 -23.24
CA GLY A 189 -15.83 -1.27 -21.89
C GLY A 189 -15.99 -0.10 -20.91
N TYR A 190 -16.59 -0.34 -19.74
CA TYR A 190 -16.78 0.71 -18.75
C TYR A 190 -16.68 0.22 -17.31
N LEU A 191 -16.44 1.18 -16.42
CA LEU A 191 -16.61 1.06 -14.98
C LEU A 191 -17.58 2.14 -14.52
N GLN A 192 -18.62 1.71 -13.80
CA GLN A 192 -19.51 2.58 -13.04
C GLN A 192 -19.26 2.41 -11.54
N VAL A 193 -19.41 3.51 -10.81
CA VAL A 193 -19.41 3.56 -9.35
C VAL A 193 -20.74 4.13 -8.90
N ASN A 194 -21.35 3.52 -7.90
CA ASN A 194 -22.54 4.10 -7.27
C ASN A 194 -22.11 5.23 -6.34
N LEU A 195 -22.53 6.43 -6.64
CA LEU A 195 -22.27 7.63 -5.85
C LEU A 195 -23.59 8.27 -5.49
N ASN A 196 -23.87 8.39 -4.19
CA ASN A 196 -25.14 8.96 -3.68
C ASN A 196 -26.39 8.28 -4.26
N GLY A 197 -26.33 6.95 -4.46
CA GLY A 197 -27.45 6.16 -4.98
C GLY A 197 -27.54 6.10 -6.51
N GLU A 198 -26.67 6.80 -7.25
CA GLU A 198 -26.67 6.81 -8.71
C GLU A 198 -25.40 6.15 -9.28
N ASP A 199 -25.58 5.28 -10.28
CA ASP A 199 -24.46 4.63 -10.97
C ASP A 199 -23.85 5.59 -12.01
N GLN A 200 -22.63 6.09 -11.75
CA GLN A 200 -21.92 7.05 -12.61
C GLN A 200 -20.76 6.38 -13.34
N TYR A 201 -20.62 6.67 -14.62
CA TYR A 201 -19.46 6.24 -15.40
C TYR A 201 -18.22 6.99 -14.94
N VAL A 202 -17.23 6.26 -14.44
CA VAL A 202 -15.96 6.83 -13.96
C VAL A 202 -14.78 6.46 -14.85
N TRP A 203 -14.96 5.45 -15.70
CA TRP A 203 -13.99 5.08 -16.72
C TRP A 203 -14.69 4.43 -17.91
N THR A 204 -14.20 4.72 -19.10
CA THR A 204 -14.57 4.03 -20.34
C THR A 204 -13.32 3.76 -21.18
N GLY A 205 -13.26 2.60 -21.77
CA GLY A 205 -12.15 2.21 -22.64
C GLY A 205 -12.66 1.61 -23.94
N ARG A 206 -11.86 1.76 -25.00
CA ARG A 206 -12.13 1.16 -26.29
C ARG A 206 -10.92 0.39 -26.76
N CYS A 207 -11.16 -0.73 -27.38
CA CYS A 207 -10.14 -1.35 -28.18
C CYS A 207 -10.20 -0.78 -29.59
N LYS A 208 -9.16 -0.06 -29.99
CA LYS A 208 -9.00 0.27 -31.41
C LYS A 208 -8.65 -1.02 -32.12
N SER A 209 -9.46 -1.40 -33.11
CA SER A 209 -9.11 -2.42 -34.10
C SER A 209 -7.73 -2.04 -34.64
N LEU A 210 -6.70 -2.80 -34.29
CA LEU A 210 -5.46 -2.78 -35.02
C LEU A 210 -5.79 -3.33 -36.40
N ASP A 211 -5.34 -2.70 -37.46
CA ASP A 211 -5.45 -3.19 -38.84
C ASP A 211 -5.10 -4.67 -38.87
N GLU A 212 -5.75 -5.45 -39.73
CA GLU A 212 -5.68 -6.93 -39.73
C GLU A 212 -4.23 -7.48 -39.75
N GLU A 213 -3.25 -6.68 -40.18
CA GLU A 213 -1.82 -7.02 -40.22
C GLU A 213 -1.12 -6.95 -38.84
N ASN A 214 -1.70 -6.29 -37.85
CA ASN A 214 -1.11 -6.08 -36.51
C ASN A 214 -1.78 -6.89 -35.38
N TYR A 215 -2.60 -7.87 -35.72
CA TYR A 215 -3.05 -8.83 -34.72
C TYR A 215 -1.84 -9.65 -34.24
N ILE A 216 -1.37 -9.38 -33.05
CA ILE A 216 -0.46 -10.28 -32.37
C ILE A 216 -1.22 -11.58 -32.12
N TYR A 217 -1.05 -12.54 -33.03
CA TYR A 217 -1.39 -13.93 -32.75
C TYR A 217 -0.45 -14.42 -31.65
N ASP A 218 -0.76 -14.10 -30.44
CA ASP A 218 -0.10 -14.76 -29.31
C ASP A 218 -0.67 -16.16 -29.19
N GLN A 219 0.01 -17.12 -29.84
CA GLN A 219 -0.37 -18.54 -29.87
C GLN A 219 -0.43 -19.21 -28.50
N GLY A 220 -0.10 -18.49 -27.44
CA GLY A 220 -0.10 -18.97 -26.05
C GLY A 220 -1.16 -18.37 -25.15
N MET A 221 -1.85 -17.28 -25.55
CA MET A 221 -2.81 -16.59 -24.70
C MET A 221 -4.24 -16.90 -25.11
N CYS A 222 -4.91 -17.78 -24.36
CA CYS A 222 -6.36 -18.01 -24.40
C CYS A 222 -6.96 -18.54 -25.72
N GLY A 223 -6.17 -18.81 -26.75
CA GLY A 223 -6.66 -19.39 -28.01
C GLY A 223 -7.56 -18.47 -28.87
N TYR A 224 -7.67 -17.18 -28.52
CA TYR A 224 -8.53 -16.20 -29.20
C TYR A 224 -7.77 -14.97 -29.62
N LYS A 225 -8.28 -14.28 -30.66
CA LYS A 225 -7.78 -12.95 -31.02
C LYS A 225 -8.04 -12.01 -29.85
N ILE A 226 -7.00 -11.41 -29.32
CA ILE A 226 -7.09 -10.49 -28.18
C ILE A 226 -6.88 -9.10 -28.70
N CYS A 227 -7.83 -8.22 -28.47
CA CYS A 227 -7.69 -6.84 -28.82
C CYS A 227 -6.75 -6.12 -27.84
N LYS A 228 -6.97 -6.25 -26.53
CA LYS A 228 -6.11 -5.67 -25.50
C LYS A 228 -6.26 -6.41 -24.18
N ILE A 229 -5.15 -6.87 -23.64
CA ILE A 229 -5.11 -7.46 -22.29
C ILE A 229 -4.53 -6.44 -21.31
N GLY A 230 -5.19 -6.35 -20.13
CA GLY A 230 -4.66 -5.59 -19.00
C GLY A 230 -4.69 -4.08 -19.20
N GLU A 231 -5.74 -3.54 -19.86
CA GLU A 231 -5.99 -2.11 -19.82
C GLU A 231 -6.11 -1.63 -18.39
N ILE A 232 -5.22 -0.75 -17.97
CA ILE A 232 -5.16 -0.29 -16.60
C ILE A 232 -6.24 0.76 -16.36
N ILE A 233 -7.14 0.47 -15.44
CA ILE A 233 -8.08 1.43 -14.88
C ILE A 233 -7.43 2.02 -13.62
N LYS A 234 -7.42 3.34 -13.54
CA LYS A 234 -6.97 4.07 -12.36
C LYS A 234 -7.80 5.32 -12.18
N VAL A 235 -8.71 5.28 -11.20
CA VAL A 235 -9.68 6.34 -10.94
C VAL A 235 -9.59 6.75 -9.48
N SER A 236 -9.62 8.05 -9.22
CA SER A 236 -9.71 8.61 -7.86
C SER A 236 -10.88 9.59 -7.81
N LEU A 237 -11.69 9.49 -6.77
CA LEU A 237 -12.89 10.31 -6.60
C LEU A 237 -13.16 10.59 -5.12
N LYS A 238 -13.97 11.64 -4.87
CA LYS A 238 -14.47 11.92 -3.53
C LYS A 238 -15.49 10.85 -3.15
N HIS A 239 -15.33 10.29 -1.96
CA HIS A 239 -16.20 9.26 -1.43
C HIS A 239 -16.03 9.24 0.09
N ASN A 240 -17.12 9.06 0.83
CA ASN A 240 -17.11 9.03 2.30
C ASN A 240 -18.12 8.04 2.89
N GLU A 241 -18.77 7.24 2.02
CA GLU A 241 -19.73 6.24 2.43
C GLU A 241 -19.03 4.95 2.92
N ASP A 242 -19.69 4.17 3.75
CA ASP A 242 -19.19 2.88 4.24
C ASP A 242 -19.39 1.72 3.26
N LYS A 243 -19.99 2.00 2.10
CA LYS A 243 -20.27 1.05 1.02
C LYS A 243 -19.80 1.61 -0.33
N LEU A 244 -19.30 0.71 -1.18
CA LEU A 244 -18.89 1.01 -2.55
C LEU A 244 -19.40 -0.06 -3.49
N LYS A 245 -20.29 0.28 -4.41
CA LYS A 245 -20.74 -0.62 -5.47
C LYS A 245 -19.98 -0.30 -6.76
N LEU A 246 -19.30 -1.31 -7.29
CA LEU A 246 -18.65 -1.28 -8.60
C LEU A 246 -19.47 -2.08 -9.61
N THR A 247 -19.58 -1.55 -10.83
CA THR A 247 -20.18 -2.23 -11.97
C THR A 247 -19.25 -2.12 -13.17
N PHE A 248 -18.63 -3.22 -13.55
CA PHE A 248 -17.94 -3.33 -14.83
C PHE A 248 -18.86 -3.89 -15.88
N GLY A 249 -18.77 -3.38 -17.09
CA GLY A 249 -19.61 -3.82 -18.19
C GLY A 249 -19.07 -3.42 -19.55
N SER A 250 -19.84 -3.75 -20.57
CA SER A 250 -19.53 -3.43 -21.96
C SER A 250 -20.77 -2.92 -22.70
N THR A 251 -20.58 -2.38 -23.89
CA THR A 251 -21.65 -2.08 -24.87
C THR A 251 -21.80 -3.18 -25.90
N LEU A 252 -21.19 -4.35 -25.66
CA LEU A 252 -21.35 -5.52 -26.50
C LEU A 252 -22.80 -5.96 -26.51
N THR A 253 -23.29 -6.37 -27.67
CA THR A 253 -24.65 -6.88 -27.89
C THR A 253 -24.66 -8.32 -28.41
N GLU A 254 -23.46 -8.87 -28.64
CA GLU A 254 -23.29 -10.23 -29.13
C GLU A 254 -23.57 -11.23 -28.01
N ASP A 255 -24.50 -12.13 -28.26
CA ASP A 255 -24.87 -13.18 -27.32
C ASP A 255 -23.80 -14.28 -27.20
N ASP A 256 -22.94 -14.43 -28.24
CA ASP A 256 -21.85 -15.38 -28.22
C ASP A 256 -20.58 -14.77 -27.59
N ALA A 257 -20.41 -15.00 -26.29
CA ALA A 257 -19.22 -14.58 -25.57
C ALA A 257 -17.89 -15.18 -26.09
N CYS A 258 -17.96 -16.19 -26.97
CA CYS A 258 -16.77 -16.72 -27.63
C CYS A 258 -16.32 -15.87 -28.82
N VAL A 259 -17.19 -15.04 -29.39
CA VAL A 259 -16.85 -14.09 -30.45
C VAL A 259 -16.27 -12.81 -29.86
N GLN A 260 -16.95 -12.27 -28.86
CA GLN A 260 -16.60 -11.02 -28.19
C GLN A 260 -16.85 -11.16 -26.69
N SER A 261 -15.84 -10.94 -25.90
CA SER A 261 -15.97 -11.03 -24.44
C SER A 261 -15.08 -10.01 -23.73
N TYR A 262 -15.33 -9.85 -22.45
CA TYR A 262 -14.48 -9.08 -21.57
C TYR A 262 -14.29 -9.77 -20.23
N GLY A 263 -13.41 -9.24 -19.45
CA GLY A 263 -13.28 -9.61 -18.04
C GLY A 263 -12.38 -8.62 -17.31
N ILE A 264 -12.28 -8.82 -16.02
CA ILE A 264 -11.52 -7.93 -15.14
C ILE A 264 -10.54 -8.72 -14.29
N SER A 265 -9.45 -8.08 -13.89
CA SER A 265 -8.49 -8.64 -12.94
C SER A 265 -7.88 -7.56 -12.03
N GLU A 266 -7.21 -7.99 -10.98
CA GLU A 266 -6.42 -7.12 -10.09
C GLU A 266 -7.19 -5.91 -9.55
N VAL A 267 -8.44 -6.12 -9.08
CA VAL A 267 -9.26 -5.04 -8.53
C VAL A 267 -8.76 -4.66 -7.15
N LYS A 268 -8.30 -3.43 -6.98
CA LYS A 268 -7.74 -2.88 -5.75
C LYS A 268 -8.49 -1.62 -5.34
N ILE A 269 -8.88 -1.55 -4.08
CA ILE A 269 -9.55 -0.39 -3.51
C ILE A 269 -8.65 0.23 -2.46
N PHE A 270 -8.42 1.53 -2.59
CA PHE A 270 -7.64 2.33 -1.67
C PHE A 270 -8.48 3.47 -1.13
N ILE A 271 -8.19 3.89 0.11
CA ILE A 271 -8.81 5.05 0.76
C ILE A 271 -7.75 6.01 1.30
N ARG A 272 -8.15 7.28 1.49
CA ARG A 272 -7.40 8.27 2.25
C ARG A 272 -8.28 9.36 2.84
#